data_735d88d2d833bfcfa7165a3d6286b501
#
_entry.id   735d88d2d833bfcfa7165a3d6286b501
#
_cell.length_a   1.000
_cell.length_b   1.000
_cell.length_c   1.000
_cell.angle_alpha   90.00
_cell.angle_beta   90.00
_cell.angle_gamma   90.00
#
_symmetry.space_group_name_H-M   'P 1'
#
loop_
_entity.id
_entity.type
_entity.pdbx_description
1 polymer ?
#
loop_
_entity_poly.entity_id
_entity_poly.type
_entity_poly.pdbx_seq_one_letter_code
_entity_poly.pdbx_strand_id
1 'polypeptide(L)'
;MKKLFFAACLFFAAFTAGAQSTKPMLQSIGVKVYPGAITYKQYVNESVAKELLAYFNENGFRLTGLYEKHMPIPGAEGLQWYVGGGGHFGLWNNSWRLRNPPSTAVFAIGVDGVIGLDYKIPNAPLALSFDWQPSFNVVGHTHFEGGWGGLAVRYTFK
;
A
#
# COMPACT_ATOMS: atom_id res chain seq x y z
N MET A 1 -19.29 9.07 -14.76
CA MET A 1 -18.34 8.01 -15.21
C MET A 1 -17.06 8.58 -15.81
N LYS A 2 -17.08 9.57 -16.73
CA LYS A 2 -15.86 10.15 -17.35
C LYS A 2 -14.89 10.82 -16.35
N LYS A 3 -15.37 11.46 -15.27
CA LYS A 3 -14.52 12.12 -14.25
C LYS A 3 -13.79 11.13 -13.34
N LEU A 4 -14.37 9.95 -13.07
CA LEU A 4 -13.71 8.89 -12.30
C LEU A 4 -12.57 8.23 -13.09
N PHE A 5 -12.77 8.08 -14.41
CA PHE A 5 -11.74 7.53 -15.31
C PHE A 5 -10.52 8.46 -15.39
N PHE A 6 -10.75 9.77 -15.38
CA PHE A 6 -9.67 10.77 -15.43
C PHE A 6 -8.85 10.81 -14.12
N ALA A 7 -9.51 10.65 -12.96
CA ALA A 7 -8.82 10.58 -11.66
C ALA A 7 -7.99 9.29 -11.52
N ALA A 8 -8.50 8.16 -12.00
CA ALA A 8 -7.76 6.89 -12.02
C ALA A 8 -6.56 6.96 -12.97
N CYS A 9 -6.68 7.58 -14.13
CA CYS A 9 -5.57 7.79 -15.07
C CYS A 9 -4.50 8.73 -14.51
N LEU A 10 -4.88 9.80 -13.79
CA LEU A 10 -3.92 10.69 -13.12
C LEU A 10 -3.17 10.01 -11.98
N PHE A 11 -3.82 9.11 -11.23
CA PHE A 11 -3.19 8.34 -10.17
C PHE A 11 -2.19 7.32 -10.74
N PHE A 12 -2.52 6.69 -11.87
CA PHE A 12 -1.62 5.78 -12.59
C PHE A 12 -0.43 6.52 -13.23
N ALA A 13 -0.65 7.72 -13.78
CA ALA A 13 0.39 8.55 -14.38
C ALA A 13 1.44 9.03 -13.35
N ALA A 14 1.04 9.27 -12.10
CA ALA A 14 1.97 9.64 -11.03
C ALA A 14 2.92 8.49 -10.63
N PHE A 15 2.50 7.24 -10.82
CA PHE A 15 3.35 6.06 -10.59
C PHE A 15 4.38 5.85 -11.71
N THR A 16 4.07 6.21 -12.95
CA THR A 16 4.96 6.02 -14.09
C THR A 16 6.00 7.14 -14.27
N ALA A 17 5.80 8.31 -13.66
CA ALA A 17 6.69 9.46 -13.80
C ALA A 17 8.10 9.30 -13.18
N GLY A 18 8.40 8.17 -12.54
CA GLY A 18 9.72 7.85 -11.96
C GLY A 18 10.64 6.99 -12.85
N ALA A 19 10.24 6.67 -14.08
CA ALA A 19 10.90 5.66 -14.92
C ALA A 19 12.08 6.19 -15.77
N GLN A 20 12.86 7.16 -15.29
CA GLN A 20 14.05 7.65 -15.99
C GLN A 20 15.37 7.21 -15.33
N SER A 21 15.38 6.10 -14.60
CA SER A 21 16.64 5.50 -14.13
C SER A 21 17.12 4.46 -15.14
N THR A 22 18.34 4.62 -15.62
CA THR A 22 18.99 3.70 -16.57
C THR A 22 19.39 2.35 -15.94
N LYS A 23 19.18 2.16 -14.64
CA LYS A 23 19.39 0.88 -13.94
C LYS A 23 18.05 0.19 -13.71
N PRO A 24 17.94 -1.14 -13.95
CA PRO A 24 16.73 -1.89 -13.64
C PRO A 24 16.46 -1.83 -12.15
N MET A 25 15.37 -1.18 -11.77
CA MET A 25 14.94 -1.01 -10.39
C MET A 25 14.26 -2.28 -9.90
N LEU A 26 14.53 -2.66 -8.66
CA LEU A 26 13.86 -3.80 -8.03
C LEU A 26 12.37 -3.52 -7.93
N GLN A 27 11.58 -4.45 -8.46
CA GLN A 27 10.13 -4.44 -8.38
C GLN A 27 9.65 -5.70 -7.68
N SER A 28 8.48 -5.68 -7.10
CA SER A 28 7.88 -6.86 -6.50
C SER A 28 6.37 -6.81 -6.56
N ILE A 29 5.76 -7.97 -6.75
CA ILE A 29 4.32 -8.18 -6.70
C ILE A 29 4.01 -9.32 -5.76
N GLY A 30 2.91 -9.23 -5.03
CA GLY A 30 2.56 -10.28 -4.10
C GLY A 30 1.21 -10.08 -3.44
N VAL A 31 1.04 -10.78 -2.33
CA VAL A 31 -0.19 -10.75 -1.54
C VAL A 31 0.12 -10.40 -0.09
N LYS A 32 -0.74 -9.61 0.50
CA LYS A 32 -0.80 -9.35 1.94
C LYS A 32 -1.91 -10.19 2.54
N VAL A 33 -1.56 -11.04 3.50
CA VAL A 33 -2.48 -12.08 4.00
C VAL A 33 -3.61 -11.48 4.85
N TYR A 34 -3.33 -10.44 5.61
CA TYR A 34 -4.31 -9.75 6.43
C TYR A 34 -4.21 -8.23 6.20
N PRO A 35 -5.35 -7.53 5.96
CA PRO A 35 -6.74 -7.99 5.82
C PRO A 35 -7.08 -8.54 4.41
N GLY A 36 -6.12 -8.83 3.58
CA GLY A 36 -6.25 -9.35 2.23
C GLY A 36 -6.06 -8.27 1.17
N ALA A 37 -4.85 -8.23 0.56
CA ALA A 37 -4.54 -7.29 -0.52
C ALA A 37 -3.60 -7.90 -1.55
N ILE A 38 -3.70 -7.38 -2.77
CA ILE A 38 -2.62 -7.49 -3.77
C ILE A 38 -1.71 -6.29 -3.57
N THR A 39 -0.41 -6.52 -3.54
CA THR A 39 0.61 -5.48 -3.37
C THR A 39 1.56 -5.45 -4.56
N TYR A 40 1.88 -4.25 -5.02
CA TYR A 40 2.95 -3.97 -5.98
C TYR A 40 3.87 -2.92 -5.39
N LYS A 41 5.15 -3.25 -5.25
CA LYS A 41 6.18 -2.34 -4.73
C LYS A 41 7.28 -2.14 -5.75
N GLN A 42 7.68 -0.89 -5.95
CA GLN A 42 8.75 -0.48 -6.85
C GLN A 42 9.75 0.40 -6.11
N TYR A 43 11.01 0.01 -6.09
CA TYR A 43 12.08 0.86 -5.57
C TYR A 43 12.40 1.97 -6.58
N VAL A 44 12.42 3.20 -6.11
CA VAL A 44 12.80 4.40 -6.89
C VAL A 44 14.31 4.61 -6.83
N ASN A 45 14.91 4.22 -5.70
CA ASN A 45 16.34 4.15 -5.47
C ASN A 45 16.64 3.09 -4.39
N GLU A 46 17.88 2.99 -3.92
CA GLU A 46 18.31 1.96 -2.95
C GLU A 46 17.57 2.02 -1.60
N SER A 47 17.01 3.18 -1.24
CA SER A 47 16.38 3.40 0.07
C SER A 47 14.93 3.88 -0.01
N VAL A 48 14.39 4.09 -1.18
CA VAL A 48 13.03 4.64 -1.35
C VAL A 48 12.23 3.74 -2.27
N ALA A 49 11.02 3.37 -1.83
CA ALA A 49 10.06 2.61 -2.59
C ALA A 49 8.69 3.29 -2.67
N LYS A 50 7.96 3.00 -3.73
CA LYS A 50 6.53 3.26 -3.87
C LYS A 50 5.80 1.92 -3.78
N GLU A 51 4.73 1.86 -2.98
CA GLU A 51 3.89 0.68 -2.88
C GLU A 51 2.44 1.01 -3.22
N LEU A 52 1.81 0.17 -4.00
CA LEU A 52 0.38 0.21 -4.31
C LEU A 52 -0.27 -1.05 -3.73
N LEU A 53 -1.32 -0.86 -2.95
CA LEU A 53 -2.05 -1.94 -2.29
C LEU A 53 -3.52 -1.86 -2.70
N ALA A 54 -4.05 -2.98 -3.19
CA ALA A 54 -5.46 -3.15 -3.50
C ALA A 54 -6.07 -4.14 -2.49
N TYR A 55 -6.81 -3.62 -1.53
CA TYR A 55 -7.49 -4.39 -0.49
C TYR A 55 -8.89 -4.80 -0.94
N PHE A 56 -9.20 -6.07 -0.73
CA PHE A 56 -10.51 -6.64 -1.00
C PHE A 56 -11.00 -7.33 0.28
N ASN A 57 -12.10 -6.87 0.83
CA ASN A 57 -12.69 -7.45 2.01
C ASN A 57 -14.22 -7.41 1.95
N GLU A 58 -14.87 -8.01 2.94
CA GLU A 58 -16.34 -8.06 3.04
C GLU A 58 -17.00 -6.67 3.07
N ASN A 59 -16.24 -5.64 3.42
CA ASN A 59 -16.75 -4.27 3.57
C ASN A 59 -16.66 -3.48 2.27
N GLY A 60 -15.84 -3.93 1.31
CA GLY A 60 -15.66 -3.25 0.05
C GLY A 60 -14.26 -3.36 -0.53
N PHE A 61 -13.84 -2.32 -1.20
CA PHE A 61 -12.55 -2.19 -1.88
C PHE A 61 -11.81 -0.96 -1.36
N ARG A 62 -10.49 -1.09 -1.17
CA ARG A 62 -9.62 0.06 -0.85
C ARG A 62 -8.36 0.00 -1.68
N LEU A 63 -8.00 1.11 -2.29
CA LEU A 63 -6.74 1.33 -2.99
C LEU A 63 -5.89 2.29 -2.16
N THR A 64 -4.66 1.88 -1.84
CA THR A 64 -3.72 2.69 -1.07
C THR A 64 -2.41 2.83 -1.83
N GLY A 65 -1.90 4.06 -1.91
CA GLY A 65 -0.57 4.36 -2.42
C GLY A 65 0.33 4.86 -1.30
N LEU A 66 1.51 4.26 -1.15
CA LEU A 66 2.50 4.59 -0.12
C LEU A 66 3.81 5.02 -0.76
N TYR A 67 4.51 5.92 -0.08
CA TYR A 67 5.89 6.30 -0.33
C TYR A 67 6.69 5.95 0.92
N GLU A 68 7.70 5.08 0.77
CA GLU A 68 8.38 4.43 1.87
C GLU A 68 9.88 4.69 1.82
N LYS A 69 10.49 4.94 2.97
CA LYS A 69 11.92 4.99 3.16
C LYS A 69 12.38 3.74 3.88
N HIS A 70 13.24 2.98 3.22
CA HIS A 70 13.84 1.74 3.71
C HIS A 70 15.22 1.99 4.28
N MET A 71 15.52 1.39 5.42
CA MET A 71 16.79 1.51 6.12
C MET A 71 17.30 0.11 6.48
N PRO A 72 18.51 -0.27 6.03
CA PRO A 72 19.08 -1.58 6.33
C PRO A 72 19.35 -1.74 7.83
N ILE A 73 19.17 -2.94 8.34
CA ILE A 73 19.52 -3.30 9.72
C ILE A 73 20.92 -3.88 9.71
N PRO A 74 21.91 -3.21 10.36
CA PRO A 74 23.28 -3.72 10.44
C PRO A 74 23.34 -5.12 11.04
N GLY A 75 24.11 -6.01 10.39
CA GLY A 75 24.27 -7.39 10.85
C GLY A 75 23.17 -8.37 10.43
N ALA A 76 22.13 -7.89 9.71
CA ALA A 76 21.05 -8.75 9.22
C ALA A 76 20.90 -8.56 7.69
N GLU A 77 21.62 -9.37 6.93
CA GLU A 77 21.61 -9.31 5.47
C GLU A 77 20.19 -9.52 4.92
N GLY A 78 19.76 -8.63 4.03
CA GLY A 78 18.44 -8.66 3.41
C GLY A 78 17.31 -8.12 4.27
N LEU A 79 17.53 -7.82 5.57
CA LEU A 79 16.52 -7.26 6.46
C LEU A 79 16.62 -5.74 6.50
N GLN A 80 15.48 -5.09 6.32
CA GLN A 80 15.32 -3.63 6.39
C GLN A 80 14.10 -3.29 7.25
N TRP A 81 14.15 -2.18 7.94
CA TRP A 81 12.93 -1.56 8.43
C TRP A 81 12.54 -0.41 7.52
N TYR A 82 11.27 -0.07 7.48
CA TYR A 82 10.80 1.04 6.68
C TYR A 82 9.72 1.84 7.39
N VAL A 83 9.64 3.10 7.01
CA VAL A 83 8.61 4.03 7.45
C VAL A 83 8.16 4.84 6.25
N GLY A 84 6.91 5.20 6.23
CA GLY A 84 6.38 5.95 5.11
C GLY A 84 5.00 6.53 5.37
N GLY A 85 4.47 7.11 4.32
CA GLY A 85 3.12 7.66 4.32
C GLY A 85 2.54 7.71 2.93
N GLY A 86 1.26 7.96 2.88
CA GLY A 86 0.54 8.01 1.61
C GLY A 86 -0.92 8.36 1.78
N GLY A 87 -1.73 7.84 0.88
CA GLY A 87 -3.16 8.07 0.91
C GLY A 87 -3.94 6.91 0.33
N HIS A 88 -5.21 6.88 0.65
CA HIS A 88 -6.12 5.85 0.19
C HIS A 88 -7.43 6.40 -0.36
N PHE A 89 -8.04 5.58 -1.19
CA PHE A 89 -9.41 5.70 -1.65
C PHE A 89 -10.14 4.38 -1.39
N GLY A 90 -11.26 4.43 -0.69
CA GLY A 90 -12.10 3.28 -0.37
C GLY A 90 -13.51 3.40 -0.93
N LEU A 91 -14.09 2.26 -1.32
CA LEU A 91 -15.49 2.12 -1.68
C LEU A 91 -16.13 1.11 -0.72
N TRP A 92 -17.15 1.55 0.00
CA TRP A 92 -17.83 0.75 1.01
C TRP A 92 -19.16 0.20 0.50
N ASN A 93 -19.44 -1.04 0.82
CA ASN A 93 -20.71 -1.70 0.46
C ASN A 93 -21.81 -1.42 1.49
N ASN A 94 -23.04 -1.86 1.17
CA ASN A 94 -24.18 -1.69 2.05
C ASN A 94 -24.01 -2.39 3.41
N SER A 95 -23.32 -3.51 3.46
CA SER A 95 -23.09 -4.27 4.71
C SER A 95 -22.21 -3.49 5.68
N TRP A 96 -21.22 -2.74 5.18
CA TRP A 96 -20.41 -1.85 6.00
C TRP A 96 -21.24 -0.69 6.56
N ARG A 97 -22.09 -0.07 5.71
CA ARG A 97 -22.96 1.05 6.09
C ARG A 97 -23.95 0.68 7.20
N LEU A 98 -24.51 -0.52 7.12
CA LEU A 98 -25.43 -1.02 8.15
C LEU A 98 -24.74 -1.27 9.48
N ARG A 99 -23.45 -1.62 9.48
CA ARG A 99 -22.65 -1.85 10.69
C ARG A 99 -22.11 -0.57 11.32
N ASN A 100 -22.09 0.55 10.57
CA ASN A 100 -21.53 1.83 11.00
C ASN A 100 -22.54 2.98 10.85
N PRO A 101 -23.72 2.94 11.53
CA PRO A 101 -24.67 4.03 11.50
C PRO A 101 -24.11 5.25 12.27
N PRO A 102 -24.41 6.49 11.87
CA PRO A 102 -25.32 6.90 10.78
C PRO A 102 -24.63 7.09 9.42
N SER A 103 -23.60 6.31 9.10
CA SER A 103 -22.81 6.52 7.88
C SER A 103 -23.64 6.30 6.60
N THR A 104 -23.76 7.35 5.80
CA THR A 104 -24.27 7.30 4.43
C THR A 104 -23.14 7.25 3.41
N ALA A 105 -21.88 7.28 3.85
CA ALA A 105 -20.71 7.35 3.00
C ALA A 105 -20.58 6.07 2.16
N VAL A 106 -20.50 6.23 0.84
CA VAL A 106 -20.26 5.17 -0.14
C VAL A 106 -18.78 5.05 -0.44
N PHE A 107 -18.01 6.11 -0.16
CA PHE A 107 -16.58 6.17 -0.39
C PHE A 107 -15.87 6.86 0.79
N ALA A 108 -14.60 6.60 0.92
CA ALA A 108 -13.70 7.29 1.85
C ALA A 108 -12.42 7.70 1.11
N ILE A 109 -11.86 8.84 1.52
CA ILE A 109 -10.53 9.29 1.13
C ILE A 109 -9.80 9.65 2.40
N GLY A 110 -8.55 9.25 2.51
CA GLY A 110 -7.78 9.54 3.70
C GLY A 110 -6.26 9.45 3.49
N VAL A 111 -5.56 9.60 4.60
CA VAL A 111 -4.10 9.54 4.68
C VAL A 111 -3.67 8.31 5.47
N ASP A 112 -2.51 7.78 5.12
CA ASP A 112 -1.93 6.57 5.69
C ASP A 112 -0.51 6.84 6.18
N GLY A 113 -0.19 6.31 7.36
CA GLY A 113 1.16 6.06 7.77
C GLY A 113 1.52 4.59 7.58
N VAL A 114 2.78 4.25 7.51
CA VAL A 114 3.25 2.86 7.54
C VAL A 114 4.57 2.76 8.26
N ILE A 115 4.73 1.71 9.04
CA ILE A 115 6.00 1.28 9.63
C ILE A 115 6.06 -0.24 9.59
N GLY A 116 7.22 -0.78 9.19
CA GLY A 116 7.34 -2.22 9.03
C GLY A 116 8.76 -2.72 8.86
N LEU A 117 8.85 -4.03 8.71
CA LEU A 117 10.05 -4.78 8.37
C LEU A 117 9.87 -5.40 6.98
N ASP A 118 10.91 -5.37 6.18
CA ASP A 118 10.98 -6.00 4.86
C ASP A 118 12.23 -6.89 4.81
N TYR A 119 12.04 -8.17 4.55
CA TYR A 119 13.12 -9.14 4.43
C TYR A 119 13.18 -9.71 3.03
N LYS A 120 14.20 -9.32 2.29
CA LYS A 120 14.51 -9.93 1.00
C LYS A 120 15.36 -11.18 1.23
N ILE A 121 14.81 -12.34 0.87
CA ILE A 121 15.50 -13.63 1.03
C ILE A 121 16.72 -13.66 0.10
N PRO A 122 17.95 -13.85 0.65
CA PRO A 122 19.15 -13.95 -0.18
C PRO A 122 19.04 -15.11 -1.17
N ASN A 123 19.50 -14.90 -2.39
CA ASN A 123 19.50 -15.89 -3.47
C ASN A 123 18.11 -16.43 -3.89
N ALA A 124 17.02 -15.81 -3.43
CA ALA A 124 15.67 -16.15 -3.85
C ALA A 124 14.93 -14.91 -4.37
N PRO A 125 14.05 -15.05 -5.36
CA PRO A 125 13.25 -13.95 -5.88
C PRO A 125 12.02 -13.69 -4.98
N LEU A 126 12.20 -13.74 -3.66
CA LEU A 126 11.13 -13.61 -2.67
C LEU A 126 11.48 -12.55 -1.62
N ALA A 127 10.47 -11.80 -1.22
CA ALA A 127 10.53 -10.89 -0.08
C ALA A 127 9.32 -11.10 0.83
N LEU A 128 9.57 -10.97 2.13
CA LEU A 128 8.56 -11.02 3.17
C LEU A 128 8.50 -9.65 3.84
N SER A 129 7.32 -9.17 4.16
CA SER A 129 7.21 -7.98 5.00
C SER A 129 6.13 -8.13 6.04
N PHE A 130 6.33 -7.43 7.14
CA PHE A 130 5.36 -7.27 8.20
C PHE A 130 5.28 -5.80 8.56
N ASP A 131 4.08 -5.24 8.53
CA ASP A 131 3.88 -3.81 8.77
C ASP A 131 2.60 -3.52 9.55
N TRP A 132 2.57 -2.32 10.12
CA TRP A 132 1.40 -1.66 10.65
C TRP A 132 1.16 -0.38 9.85
N GLN A 133 -0.08 -0.21 9.39
CA GLN A 133 -0.51 0.88 8.52
C GLN A 133 -1.69 1.63 9.16
N PRO A 134 -1.44 2.54 10.12
CA PRO A 134 -2.47 3.42 10.65
C PRO A 134 -2.99 4.36 9.57
N SER A 135 -4.29 4.61 9.55
CA SER A 135 -4.92 5.50 8.59
C SER A 135 -5.95 6.41 9.23
N PHE A 136 -6.20 7.54 8.58
CA PHE A 136 -7.20 8.51 8.98
C PHE A 136 -8.05 8.91 7.77
N ASN A 137 -9.34 8.63 7.84
CA ASN A 137 -10.29 9.05 6.81
C ASN A 137 -10.60 10.54 6.97
N VAL A 138 -10.37 11.31 5.91
CA VAL A 138 -10.64 12.76 5.86
C VAL A 138 -12.01 13.03 5.25
N VAL A 139 -12.40 12.24 4.26
CA VAL A 139 -13.68 12.34 3.54
C VAL A 139 -14.45 11.03 3.68
N GLY A 140 -15.75 11.14 3.80
CA GLY A 140 -16.64 10.02 4.08
C GLY A 140 -16.92 9.91 5.58
N HIS A 141 -16.70 8.75 6.17
CA HIS A 141 -16.79 8.56 7.62
C HIS A 141 -15.44 8.90 8.25
N THR A 142 -15.33 10.13 8.79
CA THR A 142 -14.08 10.65 9.38
C THR A 142 -13.77 9.94 10.69
N HIS A 143 -12.74 9.12 10.70
CA HIS A 143 -12.27 8.41 11.90
C HIS A 143 -10.86 7.84 11.67
N PHE A 144 -10.22 7.47 12.78
CA PHE A 144 -8.95 6.76 12.79
C PHE A 144 -9.17 5.26 12.66
N GLU A 145 -8.38 4.63 11.79
CA GLU A 145 -8.36 3.17 11.60
C GLU A 145 -6.94 2.65 11.87
N GLY A 146 -6.78 1.87 12.92
CA GLY A 146 -5.50 1.25 13.29
C GLY A 146 -5.35 -0.21 12.86
N GLY A 147 -6.36 -0.77 12.22
CA GLY A 147 -6.43 -2.21 11.88
C GLY A 147 -5.81 -2.62 10.54
N TRP A 148 -5.20 -1.70 9.81
CA TRP A 148 -4.54 -1.99 8.56
C TRP A 148 -3.07 -2.37 8.78
N GLY A 149 -2.53 -3.16 7.84
CA GLY A 149 -1.19 -3.72 7.91
C GLY A 149 -1.21 -5.24 7.81
N GLY A 150 -0.11 -5.92 8.13
CA GLY A 150 -0.04 -7.37 8.17
C GLY A 150 1.18 -7.97 7.51
N LEU A 151 1.11 -9.27 7.24
CA LEU A 151 2.18 -10.04 6.60
C LEU A 151 1.99 -10.06 5.09
N ALA A 152 3.03 -9.73 4.33
CA ALA A 152 3.01 -9.87 2.87
C ALA A 152 4.13 -10.79 2.38
N VAL A 153 3.83 -11.51 1.31
CA VAL A 153 4.77 -12.32 0.54
C VAL A 153 4.80 -11.77 -0.89
N ARG A 154 5.99 -11.42 -1.38
CA ARG A 154 6.17 -10.81 -2.70
C ARG A 154 7.21 -11.55 -3.53
N TYR A 155 6.94 -11.70 -4.80
CA TYR A 155 7.91 -12.11 -5.81
C TYR A 155 8.66 -10.88 -6.33
N THR A 156 9.99 -10.92 -6.34
CA THR A 156 10.86 -9.80 -6.74
C THR A 156 11.45 -10.04 -8.12
N PHE A 157 11.44 -9.00 -8.95
CA PHE A 157 11.99 -9.01 -10.31
C PHE A 157 12.62 -7.65 -10.66
N LYS A 158 13.39 -7.61 -11.75
CA LYS A 158 14.04 -6.39 -12.28
C LYS A 158 13.50 -6.07 -13.66
#